data_80d7d732a641e95a7452b4595f42b56c
#
_entry.id   80d7d732a641e95a7452b4595f42b56c
#
_cell.length_a   1.000
_cell.length_b   1.000
_cell.length_c   1.000
_cell.angle_alpha   90.00
_cell.angle_beta   90.00
_cell.angle_gamma   90.00
#
_symmetry.space_group_name_H-M   'P 1'
#
loop_
_entity.id
_entity.type
_entity.pdbx_description
1 polymer ?
#
loop_
_entity_poly.entity_id
_entity_poly.type
_entity_poly.pdbx_seq_one_letter_code
_entity_poly.pdbx_strand_id
1 'polypeptide(L)'
;KGLNLAVSDVRVLARAFAELHRGGSERLLDRYSDVCLARVWQATRFSYDMTRMLHAQPDGDAFESRLQLARLRRITASRHAAAELAANYSGLPLMA
;
A
#
# COMPACT_ATOMS: atom_id res chain seq x y z
N LYS A 1 3.57 2.38 8.84
CA LYS A 1 2.90 3.23 7.84
C LYS A 1 1.58 3.87 8.31
N GLY A 2 1.15 3.57 9.50
CA GLY A 2 -0.13 4.07 10.02
C GLY A 2 -0.22 5.58 10.06
N LEU A 3 0.83 6.26 10.51
CA LEU A 3 0.84 7.73 10.55
C LEU A 3 0.75 8.34 9.15
N ASN A 4 1.49 7.81 8.19
CA ASN A 4 1.46 8.31 6.82
C ASN A 4 0.09 8.10 6.17
N LEU A 5 -0.57 6.98 6.46
CA LEU A 5 -1.93 6.74 6.01
C LEU A 5 -2.91 7.74 6.62
N ALA A 6 -2.78 8.02 7.92
CA ALA A 6 -3.64 8.98 8.60
C ALA A 6 -3.47 10.39 8.00
N VAL A 7 -2.25 10.82 7.74
CA VAL A 7 -1.98 12.12 7.10
C VAL A 7 -2.59 12.16 5.70
N SER A 8 -2.46 11.07 4.94
CA SER A 8 -3.06 10.96 3.61
C SER A 8 -4.58 11.08 3.66
N ASP A 9 -5.22 10.41 4.60
CA ASP A 9 -6.67 10.48 4.79
C ASP A 9 -7.12 11.91 5.13
N VAL A 10 -6.39 12.60 6.00
CA VAL A 10 -6.68 13.99 6.36
C VAL A 10 -6.58 14.91 5.14
N ARG A 11 -5.59 14.70 4.28
CA ARG A 11 -5.44 15.50 3.05
C ARG A 11 -6.61 15.31 2.10
N VAL A 12 -7.07 14.08 1.94
CA VAL A 12 -8.26 13.78 1.11
C VAL A 12 -9.49 14.46 1.70
N LEU A 13 -9.69 14.35 3.01
CA LEU A 13 -10.83 14.95 3.70
C LEU A 13 -10.80 16.47 3.63
N ALA A 14 -9.63 17.08 3.81
CA ALA A 14 -9.48 18.54 3.73
C ALA A 14 -9.87 19.07 2.34
N ARG A 15 -9.47 18.39 1.27
CA ARG A 15 -9.88 18.74 -0.10
C ARG A 15 -11.38 18.62 -0.28
N ALA A 16 -11.98 17.58 0.27
CA ALA A 16 -13.40 17.34 0.18
C ALA A 16 -14.21 18.47 0.85
N PHE A 17 -13.80 18.88 2.05
CA PHE A 17 -14.42 20.01 2.74
C PHE A 17 -14.19 21.35 2.04
N ALA A 18 -12.99 21.56 1.48
CA ALA A 18 -12.70 22.77 0.73
C ALA A 18 -13.62 22.88 -0.50
N GLU A 19 -13.85 21.79 -1.22
CA GLU A 19 -14.75 21.79 -2.37
C GLU A 19 -16.21 22.06 -1.93
N LEU A 20 -16.63 21.45 -0.83
CA LEU A 20 -17.96 21.68 -0.27
C LEU A 20 -18.18 23.17 0.07
N HIS A 21 -17.21 23.79 0.73
CA HIS A 21 -17.32 25.20 1.12
C HIS A 21 -17.29 26.16 -0.07
N ARG A 22 -16.51 25.86 -1.11
CA ARG A 22 -16.39 26.75 -2.27
C ARG A 22 -17.55 26.63 -3.23
N GLY A 23 -17.98 25.42 -3.54
CA GLY A 23 -18.98 25.16 -4.55
C GLY A 23 -20.21 24.42 -4.10
N GLY A 24 -20.25 24.01 -2.83
CA GLY A 24 -21.35 23.21 -2.29
C GLY A 24 -21.42 21.79 -2.81
N SER A 25 -20.39 21.30 -3.51
CA SER A 25 -20.38 19.95 -4.06
C SER A 25 -19.92 18.94 -3.01
N GLU A 26 -20.69 17.86 -2.89
CA GLU A 26 -20.39 16.74 -1.99
C GLU A 26 -19.63 15.60 -2.73
N ARG A 27 -19.26 15.81 -3.98
CA ARG A 27 -18.67 14.77 -4.83
C ARG A 27 -17.43 14.12 -4.20
N LEU A 28 -16.52 14.91 -3.66
CA LEU A 28 -15.30 14.38 -3.04
C LEU A 28 -15.59 13.73 -1.70
N LEU A 29 -16.56 14.23 -0.94
CA LEU A 29 -16.98 13.59 0.31
C LEU A 29 -17.57 12.20 0.06
N ASP A 30 -18.38 12.06 -0.98
CA ASP A 30 -18.97 10.77 -1.35
C ASP A 30 -17.93 9.76 -1.73
N ARG A 31 -16.80 10.19 -2.28
CA ARG A 31 -15.70 9.32 -2.69
C ARG A 31 -14.63 9.10 -1.62
N TYR A 32 -14.73 9.76 -0.49
CA TYR A 32 -13.69 9.74 0.55
C TYR A 32 -13.32 8.33 0.99
N SER A 33 -14.32 7.52 1.36
CA SER A 33 -14.06 6.16 1.85
C SER A 33 -13.42 5.28 0.80
N ASP A 34 -13.89 5.33 -0.44
CA ASP A 34 -13.34 4.52 -1.52
C ASP A 34 -11.88 4.88 -1.81
N VAL A 35 -11.56 6.17 -1.85
CA VAL A 35 -10.20 6.65 -2.11
C VAL A 35 -9.26 6.24 -0.98
N CYS A 36 -9.66 6.47 0.26
CA CYS A 36 -8.83 6.15 1.42
C CYS A 36 -8.67 4.64 1.60
N LEU A 37 -9.73 3.86 1.42
CA LEU A 37 -9.65 2.39 1.54
C LEU A 37 -8.77 1.77 0.46
N ALA A 38 -8.80 2.28 -0.75
CA ALA A 38 -7.92 1.79 -1.81
C ALA A 38 -6.44 1.90 -1.39
N ARG A 39 -6.07 3.02 -0.79
CA ARG A 39 -4.71 3.21 -0.30
C ARG A 39 -4.39 2.31 0.89
N VAL A 40 -5.31 2.16 1.81
CA VAL A 40 -5.15 1.26 2.96
C VAL A 40 -4.90 -0.17 2.49
N TRP A 41 -5.67 -0.64 1.50
CA TRP A 41 -5.48 -1.99 0.95
C TRP A 41 -4.13 -2.16 0.28
N GLN A 42 -3.66 -1.15 -0.47
CA GLN A 42 -2.32 -1.18 -1.07
C GLN A 42 -1.23 -1.31 0.00
N ALA A 43 -1.31 -0.49 1.04
CA ALA A 43 -0.33 -0.50 2.12
C ALA A 43 -0.38 -1.81 2.92
N THR A 44 -1.57 -2.32 3.18
CA THR A 44 -1.77 -3.57 3.92
C THR A 44 -1.22 -4.76 3.14
N ARG A 45 -1.52 -4.84 1.84
CA ARG A 45 -0.98 -5.89 0.98
C ARG A 45 0.55 -5.87 0.99
N PHE A 46 1.13 -4.70 0.80
CA PHE A 46 2.58 -4.57 0.78
C PHE A 46 3.21 -4.99 2.11
N SER A 47 2.67 -4.53 3.23
CA SER A 47 3.19 -4.88 4.55
C SER A 47 3.08 -6.37 4.84
N TYR A 48 1.95 -6.96 4.47
CA TYR A 48 1.73 -8.40 4.62
C TYR A 48 2.73 -9.20 3.80
N ASP A 49 2.89 -8.84 2.53
CA ASP A 49 3.80 -9.52 1.62
C ASP A 49 5.26 -9.40 2.08
N MET A 50 5.66 -8.20 2.54
CA MET A 50 7.02 -7.98 3.06
C MET A 50 7.30 -8.83 4.30
N THR A 51 6.34 -8.89 5.21
CA THR A 51 6.50 -9.69 6.43
C THR A 51 6.67 -11.17 6.09
N ARG A 52 5.83 -11.68 5.20
CA ARG A 52 5.93 -13.08 4.78
C ARG A 52 7.20 -13.39 4.00
N MET A 53 7.68 -12.44 3.21
CA MET A 53 8.89 -12.62 2.41
C MET A 53 10.15 -12.63 3.26
N LEU A 54 10.22 -11.79 4.29
CA LEU A 54 11.44 -11.58 5.07
C LEU A 54 11.53 -12.42 6.35
N HIS A 55 10.41 -12.95 6.83
CA HIS A 55 10.39 -13.72 8.09
C HIS A 55 10.08 -15.18 7.80
N ALA A 56 10.92 -16.08 8.38
CA ALA A 56 10.66 -17.50 8.32
C ALA A 56 9.40 -17.84 9.12
N GLN A 57 8.59 -18.74 8.57
CA GLN A 57 7.41 -19.22 9.27
C GLN A 57 7.84 -20.29 10.30
N PRO A 58 7.49 -20.15 11.59
CA PRO A 58 7.91 -21.13 12.61
C PRO A 58 7.46 -22.55 12.30
N ASP A 59 6.26 -22.67 11.68
CA ASP A 59 5.68 -23.97 11.32
C ASP A 59 5.82 -24.27 9.82
N GLY A 60 6.67 -23.51 9.12
CA GLY A 60 6.88 -23.68 7.68
C GLY A 60 7.63 -24.95 7.37
N ASP A 61 7.22 -25.65 6.31
CA ASP A 61 7.91 -26.82 5.80
C ASP A 61 9.02 -26.46 4.80
N ALA A 62 9.71 -27.49 4.28
CA ALA A 62 10.77 -27.28 3.30
C ALA A 62 10.28 -26.62 2.02
N PHE A 63 9.06 -26.93 1.60
CA PHE A 63 8.45 -26.31 0.41
C PHE A 63 8.28 -24.81 0.61
N GLU A 64 7.70 -24.41 1.74
CA GLU A 64 7.50 -22.98 2.04
C GLU A 64 8.82 -22.21 2.11
N SER A 65 9.84 -22.80 2.72
CA SER A 65 11.17 -22.18 2.80
C SER A 65 11.80 -22.00 1.43
N ARG A 66 11.69 -23.01 0.56
CA ARG A 66 12.19 -22.93 -0.80
C ARG A 66 11.44 -21.90 -1.64
N LEU A 67 10.12 -21.82 -1.46
CA LEU A 67 9.30 -20.83 -2.14
C LEU A 67 9.67 -19.40 -1.71
N GLN A 68 9.91 -19.21 -0.43
CA GLN A 68 10.38 -17.93 0.10
C GLN A 68 11.70 -17.50 -0.53
N LEU A 69 12.69 -18.41 -0.60
CA LEU A 69 13.95 -18.14 -1.23
C LEU A 69 13.81 -17.83 -2.72
N ALA A 70 12.92 -18.54 -3.42
CA ALA A 70 12.66 -18.28 -4.83
C ALA A 70 12.11 -16.87 -5.05
N ARG A 71 11.22 -16.41 -4.17
CA ARG A 71 10.69 -15.04 -4.23
C ARG A 71 11.77 -14.00 -4.01
N LEU A 72 12.65 -14.21 -3.02
CA LEU A 72 13.77 -13.32 -2.75
C LEU A 72 14.77 -13.28 -3.92
N ARG A 73 15.08 -14.42 -4.49
CA ARG A 73 15.98 -14.51 -5.66
C ARG A 73 15.39 -13.79 -6.87
N ARG A 74 14.09 -13.89 -7.08
CA ARG A 74 13.42 -13.18 -8.17
C ARG A 74 13.63 -11.66 -8.04
N ILE A 75 13.51 -11.13 -6.83
CA ILE A 75 13.67 -9.69 -6.60
C ILE A 75 15.10 -9.24 -6.90
N THR A 76 16.10 -10.03 -6.49
CA THR A 76 17.51 -9.67 -6.74
C THR A 76 17.92 -9.89 -8.19
N ALA A 77 17.24 -10.80 -8.90
CA ALA A 77 17.61 -11.15 -10.28
C ALA A 77 16.81 -10.36 -11.33
N SER A 78 15.63 -9.81 -10.98
CA SER A 78 14.76 -9.12 -11.92
C SER A 78 14.73 -7.62 -11.61
N ARG A 79 15.17 -6.81 -12.57
CA ARG A 79 15.10 -5.35 -12.45
C ARG A 79 13.67 -4.86 -12.25
N HIS A 80 12.70 -5.49 -12.93
CA HIS A 80 11.29 -5.11 -12.81
C HIS A 80 10.73 -5.44 -11.43
N ALA A 81 11.06 -6.61 -10.89
CA ALA A 81 10.61 -7.01 -9.56
C ALA A 81 11.21 -6.09 -8.48
N ALA A 82 12.49 -5.76 -8.59
CA ALA A 82 13.16 -4.85 -7.68
C ALA A 82 12.56 -3.44 -7.75
N ALA A 83 12.24 -2.96 -8.95
CA ALA A 83 11.62 -1.65 -9.14
C ALA A 83 10.22 -1.59 -8.54
N GLU A 84 9.42 -2.64 -8.71
CA GLU A 84 8.09 -2.72 -8.10
C GLU A 84 8.19 -2.68 -6.57
N LEU A 85 9.10 -3.46 -5.99
CA LEU A 85 9.32 -3.45 -4.55
C LEU A 85 9.70 -2.05 -4.06
N ALA A 86 10.63 -1.40 -4.73
CA ALA A 86 11.09 -0.07 -4.37
C ALA A 86 9.95 0.96 -4.44
N ALA A 87 9.13 0.90 -5.48
CA ALA A 87 8.00 1.80 -5.64
C ALA A 87 6.97 1.62 -4.53
N ASN A 88 6.65 0.37 -4.18
CA ASN A 88 5.73 0.08 -3.08
C ASN A 88 6.30 0.48 -1.72
N TYR A 89 7.61 0.32 -1.52
CA TYR A 89 8.29 0.71 -0.29
C TYR A 89 8.25 2.23 -0.09
N SER A 90 8.52 3.00 -1.14
CA SER A 90 8.47 4.46 -1.11
C SER A 90 7.06 5.00 -0.94
N GLY A 91 6.08 4.21 -1.32
CA GLY A 91 4.67 4.59 -1.33
C GLY A 91 4.17 4.91 -2.74
N LEU A 92 3.09 4.28 -3.12
CA LEU A 92 2.43 4.56 -4.39
C LEU A 92 1.69 5.89 -4.32
N PRO A 93 1.56 6.61 -5.44
CA PRO A 93 0.79 7.85 -5.48
C PRO A 93 -0.66 7.63 -5.04
N LEU A 94 -1.24 8.63 -4.42
CA LEU A 94 -2.66 8.60 -4.08
C LEU A 94 -3.47 8.70 -5.38
N MET A 95 -4.24 7.67 -5.65
CA MET A 95 -5.14 7.65 -6.80
C MET A 95 -6.38 8.46 -6.47
N ALA A 96 -6.54 9.58 -7.12
CA ALA A 96 -7.67 10.47 -6.89
C ALA A 96 -8.90 10.02 -7.70
#